data_a55640e45cad42ab5ee647b9339a7876
#
_entry.id   a55640e45cad42ab5ee647b9339a7876
#
_cell.length_a   1.000
_cell.length_b   1.000
_cell.length_c   1.000
_cell.angle_alpha   90.00
_cell.angle_beta   90.00
_cell.angle_gamma   90.00
#
_symmetry.space_group_name_H-M   'P 1'
#
loop_
_entity.id
_entity.type
_entity.pdbx_description
1 polymer ?
#
loop_
_entity_poly.entity_id
_entity_poly.type
_entity_poly.pdbx_seq_one_letter_code
_entity_poly.pdbx_strand_id
1 'polypeptide(L)'
;GVCSQWNVGVKIVILDNEFLGMVRQWQELFFERRYSSVELTNPDFCMIARGFGVEARKISDPAELHEAVKTMLNHPGPYLLHVKVRKEENVFPMIASGKAVDEIVLE
;
A
#
# COMPACT_ATOMS: atom_id res chain seq x y z
N GLY A 1 -18.47 4.77 7.25
CA GLY A 1 -19.73 5.40 7.72
C GLY A 1 -19.49 6.34 8.88
N VAL A 2 -18.99 5.85 10.02
CA VAL A 2 -18.83 6.68 11.25
C VAL A 2 -17.97 7.94 11.00
N CYS A 3 -16.83 7.79 10.32
CA CYS A 3 -15.94 8.94 10.04
C CYS A 3 -16.64 10.03 9.22
N SER A 4 -17.45 9.64 8.25
CA SER A 4 -18.24 10.57 7.44
C SER A 4 -19.38 11.17 8.25
N GLN A 5 -20.12 10.35 9.01
CA GLN A 5 -21.26 10.81 9.83
C GLN A 5 -20.87 11.87 10.86
N TRP A 6 -19.71 11.70 11.50
CA TRP A 6 -19.22 12.59 12.56
C TRP A 6 -18.11 13.53 12.10
N ASN A 7 -17.86 13.60 10.79
CA ASN A 7 -16.79 14.40 10.16
C ASN A 7 -15.43 14.24 10.87
N VAL A 8 -15.08 13.00 11.19
CA VAL A 8 -13.80 12.71 11.85
C VAL A 8 -12.67 12.86 10.84
N GLY A 9 -11.73 13.77 11.11
CA GLY A 9 -10.64 14.14 10.18
C GLY A 9 -9.57 13.05 9.97
N VAL A 10 -9.93 11.77 9.96
CA VAL A 10 -9.00 10.65 9.73
C VAL A 10 -8.44 10.70 8.32
N LYS A 11 -7.13 10.45 8.18
CA LYS A 11 -6.43 10.32 6.91
C LYS A 11 -6.02 8.87 6.72
N ILE A 12 -6.49 8.28 5.62
CA ILE A 12 -6.23 6.87 5.27
C ILE A 12 -5.34 6.87 4.03
N VAL A 13 -4.19 6.19 4.12
CA VAL A 13 -3.30 5.99 2.99
C VAL A 13 -3.23 4.50 2.68
N ILE A 14 -3.55 4.13 1.43
CA ILE A 14 -3.39 2.78 0.92
C ILE A 14 -2.19 2.77 -0.02
N LEU A 15 -1.15 2.02 0.34
CA LEU A 15 -0.03 1.70 -0.53
C LEU A 15 -0.35 0.40 -1.26
N ASP A 16 -0.60 0.50 -2.55
CA ASP A 16 -1.12 -0.59 -3.36
C ASP A 16 -0.08 -1.03 -4.39
N ASN A 17 0.54 -2.17 -4.14
CA ASN A 17 1.47 -2.84 -5.07
C ASN A 17 0.81 -3.99 -5.86
N GLU A 18 -0.48 -4.26 -5.66
CA GLU A 18 -1.24 -5.37 -6.30
C GLU A 18 -0.70 -6.76 -5.99
N PHE A 19 0.07 -6.90 -4.90
CA PHE A 19 0.65 -8.18 -4.51
C PHE A 19 0.53 -8.45 -3.02
N LEU A 20 0.54 -9.73 -2.65
CA LEU A 20 0.89 -10.17 -1.31
C LEU A 20 2.41 -10.05 -1.17
N GLY A 21 2.90 -8.84 -0.84
CA GLY A 21 4.31 -8.46 -0.98
C GLY A 21 5.30 -9.40 -0.32
N MET A 22 5.08 -9.77 0.96
CA MET A 22 5.97 -10.69 1.66
C MET A 22 5.97 -12.08 1.05
N VAL A 23 4.82 -12.60 0.62
CA VAL A 23 4.73 -13.92 -0.03
C VAL A 23 5.45 -13.89 -1.38
N ARG A 24 5.26 -12.81 -2.16
CA ARG A 24 5.99 -12.60 -3.41
C ARG A 24 7.50 -12.57 -3.19
N GLN A 25 7.98 -11.84 -2.18
CA GLN A 25 9.40 -11.75 -1.83
C GLN A 25 10.01 -13.13 -1.54
N TRP A 26 9.30 -13.98 -0.78
CA TRP A 26 9.74 -15.35 -0.52
C TRP A 26 9.82 -16.17 -1.79
N GLN A 27 8.85 -16.07 -2.68
CA GLN A 27 8.86 -16.77 -3.96
C GLN A 27 9.98 -16.26 -4.87
N GLU A 28 10.29 -14.97 -4.81
CA GLU A 28 11.42 -14.38 -5.55
C GLU A 28 12.76 -14.93 -5.06
N LEU A 29 12.99 -14.89 -3.75
CA LEU A 29 14.31 -15.18 -3.17
C LEU A 29 14.60 -16.70 -3.05
N PHE A 30 13.58 -17.51 -2.78
CA PHE A 30 13.77 -18.92 -2.44
C PHE A 30 13.15 -19.89 -3.44
N PHE A 31 12.34 -19.42 -4.39
CA PHE A 31 11.63 -20.28 -5.35
C PHE A 31 11.84 -19.85 -6.80
N GLU A 32 13.00 -19.25 -7.12
CA GLU A 32 13.41 -18.91 -8.48
C GLU A 32 12.37 -18.04 -9.23
N ARG A 33 11.72 -17.13 -8.51
CA ARG A 33 10.65 -16.25 -9.04
C ARG A 33 9.44 -17.02 -9.59
N ARG A 34 9.19 -18.22 -9.11
CA ARG A 34 7.99 -18.98 -9.46
C ARG A 34 6.79 -18.47 -8.67
N TYR A 35 6.21 -17.37 -9.16
CA TYR A 35 5.07 -16.72 -8.50
C TYR A 35 3.79 -17.53 -8.65
N SER A 36 3.06 -17.71 -7.56
CA SER A 36 1.76 -18.38 -7.53
C SER A 36 0.86 -17.77 -6.45
N SER A 37 -0.35 -17.42 -6.83
CA SER A 37 -1.41 -16.92 -5.93
C SER A 37 -1.01 -15.70 -5.10
N VAL A 38 -0.16 -14.84 -5.62
CA VAL A 38 0.35 -13.65 -4.93
C VAL A 38 -0.12 -12.34 -5.54
N GLU A 39 -0.61 -12.38 -6.77
CA GLU A 39 -1.17 -11.22 -7.46
C GLU A 39 -2.59 -10.94 -6.97
N LEU A 40 -2.88 -9.67 -6.71
CA LEU A 40 -4.18 -9.21 -6.23
C LEU A 40 -4.86 -8.34 -7.27
N THR A 41 -6.11 -8.63 -7.57
CA THR A 41 -7.00 -7.70 -8.26
C THR A 41 -7.76 -6.89 -7.23
N ASN A 42 -7.30 -5.69 -6.95
CA ASN A 42 -7.90 -4.83 -5.94
C ASN A 42 -9.14 -4.10 -6.50
N PRO A 43 -10.15 -3.85 -5.64
CA PRO A 43 -11.29 -3.02 -6.02
C PRO A 43 -10.87 -1.55 -6.17
N ASP A 44 -11.75 -0.72 -6.72
CA ASP A 44 -11.57 0.73 -6.69
C ASP A 44 -11.81 1.27 -5.27
N PHE A 45 -10.73 1.44 -4.51
CA PHE A 45 -10.77 1.96 -3.14
C PHE A 45 -11.33 3.38 -3.07
N CYS A 46 -11.11 4.20 -4.09
CA CYS A 46 -11.67 5.56 -4.14
C CYS A 46 -13.19 5.53 -4.32
N MET A 47 -13.70 4.63 -5.15
CA MET A 47 -15.14 4.43 -5.30
C MET A 47 -15.78 3.95 -3.98
N ILE A 48 -15.15 3.01 -3.30
CA ILE A 48 -15.60 2.52 -1.99
C ILE A 48 -15.63 3.65 -0.97
N ALA A 49 -14.56 4.46 -0.89
CA ALA A 49 -14.48 5.59 0.04
C ALA A 49 -15.61 6.61 -0.21
N ARG A 50 -15.82 6.98 -1.47
CA ARG A 50 -16.90 7.90 -1.88
C ARG A 50 -18.28 7.32 -1.56
N GLY A 51 -18.48 6.01 -1.70
CA GLY A 51 -19.71 5.33 -1.29
C GLY A 51 -20.00 5.47 0.21
N PHE A 52 -18.97 5.67 1.03
CA PHE A 52 -19.10 5.98 2.46
C PHE A 52 -19.08 7.49 2.77
N GLY A 53 -19.13 8.36 1.75
CA GLY A 53 -19.06 9.81 1.92
C GLY A 53 -17.69 10.32 2.36
N VAL A 54 -16.62 9.60 2.02
CA VAL A 54 -15.22 9.99 2.28
C VAL A 54 -14.57 10.48 1.01
N GLU A 55 -13.97 11.69 1.05
CA GLU A 55 -13.22 12.21 -0.10
C GLU A 55 -12.01 11.32 -0.40
N ALA A 56 -11.72 11.08 -1.67
CA ALA A 56 -10.68 10.15 -2.08
C ALA A 56 -10.00 10.55 -3.38
N ARG A 57 -8.67 10.33 -3.44
CA ARG A 57 -7.85 10.50 -4.64
C ARG A 57 -6.93 9.29 -4.84
N LYS A 58 -6.76 8.89 -6.10
CA LYS A 58 -5.75 7.90 -6.50
C LYS A 58 -4.62 8.62 -7.22
N ILE A 59 -3.37 8.23 -6.93
CA ILE A 59 -2.18 8.68 -7.64
C ILE A 59 -1.33 7.47 -8.07
N SER A 60 -0.67 7.63 -9.21
CA SER A 60 0.25 6.63 -9.77
C SER A 60 1.58 7.27 -10.17
N ASP A 61 1.62 8.59 -10.35
CA ASP A 61 2.84 9.34 -10.68
C ASP A 61 3.48 9.87 -9.39
N PRO A 62 4.76 9.56 -9.12
CA PRO A 62 5.49 10.13 -7.98
C PRO A 62 5.52 11.66 -7.95
N ALA A 63 5.45 12.32 -9.10
CA ALA A 63 5.41 13.78 -9.19
C ALA A 63 4.17 14.38 -8.52
N GLU A 64 3.05 13.64 -8.45
CA GLU A 64 1.82 14.10 -7.81
C GLU A 64 1.82 13.93 -6.28
N LEU A 65 2.78 13.15 -5.72
CA LEU A 65 2.75 12.71 -4.33
C LEU A 65 2.70 13.88 -3.34
N HIS A 66 3.58 14.86 -3.52
CA HIS A 66 3.68 16.00 -2.61
C HIS A 66 2.37 16.81 -2.55
N GLU A 67 1.81 17.09 -3.70
CA GLU A 67 0.55 17.85 -3.81
C GLU A 67 -0.65 17.03 -3.27
N ALA A 68 -0.70 15.74 -3.56
CA ALA A 68 -1.76 14.87 -3.08
C ALA A 68 -1.75 14.72 -1.55
N VAL A 69 -0.57 14.56 -0.94
CA VAL A 69 -0.42 14.52 0.52
C VAL A 69 -0.82 15.86 1.14
N LYS A 70 -0.39 16.97 0.57
CA LYS A 70 -0.77 18.31 1.04
C LYS A 70 -2.29 18.52 1.00
N THR A 71 -2.92 18.12 -0.09
CA THR A 71 -4.39 18.18 -0.25
C THR A 71 -5.10 17.32 0.81
N MET A 72 -4.64 16.08 1.00
CA MET A 72 -5.18 15.18 2.02
C MET A 72 -5.08 15.77 3.43
N LEU A 73 -3.91 16.31 3.80
CA LEU A 73 -3.68 16.87 5.13
C LEU A 73 -4.51 18.13 5.40
N ASN A 74 -4.73 18.96 4.38
CA ASN A 74 -5.51 20.20 4.50
C ASN A 74 -7.03 19.97 4.41
N HIS A 75 -7.47 18.80 3.99
CA HIS A 75 -8.89 18.50 3.94
C HIS A 75 -9.47 18.41 5.35
N PRO A 76 -10.58 19.12 5.66
CA PRO A 76 -11.09 19.20 7.03
C PRO A 76 -11.75 17.91 7.54
N GLY A 77 -12.30 17.09 6.63
CA GLY A 77 -12.97 15.82 6.94
C GLY A 77 -12.10 14.58 6.72
N PRO A 78 -12.72 13.39 6.71
CA PRO A 78 -12.04 12.15 6.39
C PRO A 78 -11.55 12.15 4.93
N TYR A 79 -10.39 11.56 4.70
CA TYR A 79 -9.80 11.51 3.36
C TYR A 79 -9.07 10.19 3.12
N LEU A 80 -9.22 9.62 1.92
CA LEU A 80 -8.48 8.43 1.50
C LEU A 80 -7.56 8.78 0.33
N LEU A 81 -6.26 8.50 0.49
CA LEU A 81 -5.27 8.58 -0.57
C LEU A 81 -4.83 7.17 -0.99
N HIS A 82 -5.15 6.78 -2.21
CA HIS A 82 -4.73 5.52 -2.80
C HIS A 82 -3.48 5.77 -3.65
N VAL A 83 -2.35 5.21 -3.25
CA VAL A 83 -1.06 5.38 -3.92
C VAL A 83 -0.65 4.06 -4.55
N LYS A 84 -0.50 4.04 -5.88
CA LYS A 84 0.10 2.91 -6.58
C LYS A 84 1.60 2.95 -6.34
N VAL A 85 2.15 1.84 -5.84
CA VAL A 85 3.58 1.69 -5.58
C VAL A 85 4.16 0.54 -6.41
N ARG A 86 5.49 0.48 -6.49
CA ARG A 86 6.17 -0.59 -7.23
C ARG A 86 5.90 -1.94 -6.58
N LYS A 87 5.69 -2.95 -7.39
CA LYS A 87 5.44 -4.32 -6.97
C LYS A 87 6.73 -5.11 -6.69
N GLU A 88 7.84 -4.65 -7.24
CA GLU A 88 9.14 -5.32 -7.18
C GLU A 88 9.96 -4.96 -5.94
N GLU A 89 9.51 -3.99 -5.14
CA GLU A 89 10.21 -3.59 -3.92
C GLU A 89 10.11 -4.66 -2.84
N ASN A 90 11.24 -5.13 -2.36
CA ASN A 90 11.35 -6.10 -1.28
C ASN A 90 11.68 -5.41 0.05
N VAL A 91 11.40 -6.10 1.16
CA VAL A 91 11.69 -5.60 2.50
C VAL A 91 13.02 -6.17 2.98
N PHE A 92 14.00 -5.28 3.14
CA PHE A 92 15.32 -5.61 3.68
C PHE A 92 15.65 -4.68 4.87
N PRO A 93 16.49 -5.11 5.81
CA PRO A 93 17.13 -6.43 5.91
C PRO A 93 16.13 -7.52 6.31
N MET A 94 16.41 -8.77 5.93
CA MET A 94 15.63 -9.92 6.36
C MET A 94 16.50 -11.11 6.77
N ILE A 95 15.96 -11.96 7.66
CA ILE A 95 16.57 -13.23 8.04
C ILE A 95 15.69 -14.34 7.50
N ALA A 96 16.26 -15.22 6.67
CA ALA A 96 15.53 -16.36 6.13
C ALA A 96 15.20 -17.37 7.25
N SER A 97 14.08 -18.09 7.09
CA SER A 97 13.68 -19.10 8.07
C SER A 97 14.79 -20.16 8.26
N GLY A 98 15.10 -20.47 9.51
CA GLY A 98 16.16 -21.42 9.87
C GLY A 98 17.59 -20.86 9.84
N LYS A 99 17.76 -19.56 9.55
CA LYS A 99 19.05 -18.88 9.55
C LYS A 99 19.33 -18.19 10.88
N ALA A 100 20.62 -18.02 11.20
CA ALA A 100 21.05 -17.28 12.38
C ALA A 100 20.98 -15.75 12.13
N VAL A 101 21.02 -14.96 13.20
CA VAL A 101 20.88 -13.48 13.12
C VAL A 101 22.04 -12.83 12.35
N ASP A 102 23.21 -13.47 12.33
CA ASP A 102 24.38 -13.04 11.58
C ASP A 102 24.35 -13.43 10.09
N GLU A 103 23.39 -14.28 9.68
CA GLU A 103 23.11 -14.64 8.28
C GLU A 103 22.03 -13.75 7.67
N ILE A 104 22.06 -12.45 7.99
CA ILE A 104 21.08 -11.47 7.49
C ILE A 104 21.29 -11.18 6.01
N VAL A 105 20.19 -11.15 5.27
CA VAL A 105 20.13 -10.72 3.87
C VAL A 105 19.88 -9.21 3.83
N LEU A 106 20.79 -8.45 3.22
CA LEU A 106 20.75 -6.98 3.18
C LEU A 106 20.17 -6.42 1.88
N GLU A 107 20.26 -7.20 0.78
CA GLU A 107 19.81 -6.81 -0.59
C GLU A 107 19.27 -8.03 -1.34
#